data_cd481fa9dfaf31747226aaf72813740c
#
_entry.id   cd481fa9dfaf31747226aaf72813740c
#
_cell.length_a   1.000
_cell.length_b   1.000
_cell.length_c   1.000
_cell.angle_alpha   90.00
_cell.angle_beta   90.00
_cell.angle_gamma   90.00
#
_symmetry.space_group_name_H-M   'P 1'
#
loop_
_entity.id
_entity.type
_entity.pdbx_description
1 polymer ?
#
loop_
_entity_poly.entity_id
_entity_poly.type
_entity_poly.pdbx_seq_one_letter_code
_entity_poly.pdbx_strand_id
1 'polypeptide(L)'
;MDIQRLSGPDVTAGETPLDHVERGEADCFKSPAAGASTGKGLYLPLPLKFALACSFAIAWTALSVWLSFRWLDDLAGATNFAFALIAITFIAYLPGFMNAFLLSTLVLDRRPPRVVPVSYPPTTILVAAYNEQAAIRDTLTSLARQDYPGSIEILVLNDGSTDNTVEVATRAINELDFAANVSARVLDFGVNRGKAAALNDGLREAQHDLILTIDGDSWVKRDGLRKLVERLLSDPPETQAVAGAVMVRNSRENFLCRAQEWDYFHGIASVKRMQGMYHGTLVAQGAFSIYRRKALEQAGGWPECVGEDIVLSWAILRLNYRIGYADDALAFTNVPTTIRQFALQRKRWSRGLMEAFKAHWPLLFRRRMSTLFIWWNVCFLPLDLIYTLVFMPGLVAACFGYFYIAGPLTIAVLPLTILWNGIIYRIQSGVYRREGLIVRQNLRGFLFYALAYSLLMQPVCVWGYVVELLGFRKKWDTK
;
A
#
# COMPACT_ATOMS: atom_id res chain seq x y z
N MET A 1 -13.16 -1.51 44.37
CA MET A 1 -12.61 -2.89 44.37
C MET A 1 -11.13 -2.77 44.12
N ASP A 2 -10.37 -3.13 45.11
CA ASP A 2 -8.93 -2.84 45.27
C ASP A 2 -8.04 -3.48 44.23
N ILE A 3 -7.04 -2.69 43.74
CA ILE A 3 -5.91 -3.19 42.97
C ILE A 3 -4.67 -3.09 43.88
N GLN A 4 -4.18 -4.24 44.31
CA GLN A 4 -2.94 -4.37 45.08
C GLN A 4 -1.71 -4.02 44.27
N ARG A 5 -0.84 -3.18 44.85
CA ARG A 5 0.54 -2.89 44.41
C ARG A 5 1.43 -4.09 44.67
N LEU A 6 2.21 -4.49 43.69
CA LEU A 6 3.38 -5.34 43.87
C LEU A 6 4.66 -4.51 43.65
N SER A 7 5.46 -4.45 44.69
CA SER A 7 6.78 -3.82 44.77
C SER A 7 7.83 -4.64 44.00
N GLY A 8 8.67 -4.00 43.18
CA GLY A 8 9.84 -4.61 42.54
C GLY A 8 11.12 -4.50 43.40
N PRO A 9 12.14 -5.32 43.15
CA PRO A 9 13.38 -5.34 43.93
C PRO A 9 14.44 -4.32 43.43
N ASP A 10 15.35 -4.02 44.35
CA ASP A 10 16.42 -3.03 44.35
C ASP A 10 17.41 -3.13 43.17
N VAL A 11 17.81 -1.94 42.69
CA VAL A 11 18.90 -1.74 41.73
C VAL A 11 20.23 -1.58 42.49
N THR A 12 21.19 -2.43 42.18
CA THR A 12 22.57 -2.32 42.67
C THR A 12 23.38 -1.35 41.80
N ALA A 13 24.11 -0.44 42.45
CA ALA A 13 24.94 0.60 41.83
C ALA A 13 26.20 0.03 41.17
N GLY A 14 26.48 0.44 39.91
CA GLY A 14 27.82 0.23 39.37
C GLY A 14 27.98 0.13 37.83
N GLU A 15 27.04 0.54 37.01
CA GLU A 15 27.23 0.53 35.53
C GLU A 15 26.95 1.91 34.90
N THR A 16 27.74 2.29 33.89
CA THR A 16 27.60 3.57 33.19
C THR A 16 26.47 3.56 32.18
N PRO A 17 25.82 4.72 31.83
CA PRO A 17 24.68 4.78 30.92
C PRO A 17 24.92 4.27 29.49
N LEU A 18 26.17 4.17 29.05
CA LEU A 18 26.54 3.75 27.69
C LEU A 18 26.53 2.22 27.49
N ASP A 19 26.78 1.46 28.57
CA ASP A 19 26.81 -0.01 28.46
C ASP A 19 25.40 -0.64 28.37
N HIS A 20 24.36 0.10 28.74
CA HIS A 20 22.97 -0.34 28.63
C HIS A 20 22.40 -0.18 27.23
N VAL A 21 22.89 0.78 26.42
CA VAL A 21 22.39 1.04 25.07
C VAL A 21 22.87 -0.05 24.10
N GLU A 22 24.14 -0.45 24.19
CA GLU A 22 24.69 -1.51 23.32
C GLU A 22 24.16 -2.92 23.67
N ARG A 23 23.88 -3.22 24.94
CA ARG A 23 23.29 -4.51 25.33
C ARG A 23 21.78 -4.60 25.02
N GLY A 24 21.06 -3.49 25.09
CA GLY A 24 19.63 -3.43 24.75
C GLY A 24 19.35 -3.73 23.29
N GLU A 25 20.19 -3.27 22.37
CA GLU A 25 20.05 -3.54 20.94
C GLU A 25 20.39 -4.98 20.56
N ALA A 26 21.41 -5.59 21.17
CA ALA A 26 21.84 -6.96 20.87
C ALA A 26 20.81 -8.01 21.33
N ASP A 27 20.08 -7.78 22.43
CA ASP A 27 19.06 -8.71 22.92
C ASP A 27 17.71 -8.58 22.22
N CYS A 28 17.41 -7.44 21.60
CA CYS A 28 16.20 -7.24 20.79
C CYS A 28 16.26 -8.02 19.45
N PHE A 29 17.43 -8.44 19.00
CA PHE A 29 17.65 -9.08 17.69
C PHE A 29 17.96 -10.58 17.75
N LYS A 30 17.73 -11.25 18.87
CA LYS A 30 17.82 -12.72 18.89
C LYS A 30 16.76 -13.28 17.96
N SER A 31 17.19 -13.86 16.85
CA SER A 31 16.33 -14.68 15.96
C SER A 31 15.55 -15.67 16.83
N PRO A 32 14.24 -15.82 16.65
CA PRO A 32 13.47 -16.77 17.43
C PRO A 32 14.09 -18.16 17.27
N ALA A 33 14.45 -18.77 18.39
CA ALA A 33 14.88 -20.16 18.41
C ALA A 33 13.83 -21.00 17.67
N ALA A 34 14.28 -21.95 16.84
CA ALA A 34 13.46 -22.86 16.06
C ALA A 34 12.63 -23.79 16.96
N GLY A 35 11.63 -23.24 17.68
CA GLY A 35 10.85 -23.93 18.68
C GLY A 35 9.44 -23.41 18.90
N ALA A 36 9.01 -22.31 18.24
CA ALA A 36 7.63 -21.86 18.32
C ALA A 36 6.73 -22.85 17.55
N SER A 37 5.78 -23.48 18.23
CA SER A 37 4.87 -24.49 17.71
C SER A 37 4.15 -23.98 16.45
N THR A 38 4.63 -24.38 15.32
CA THR A 38 3.96 -24.21 14.03
C THR A 38 2.65 -24.99 14.08
N GLY A 39 1.52 -24.32 13.91
CA GLY A 39 0.27 -25.02 13.63
C GLY A 39 0.50 -26.07 12.53
N LYS A 40 -0.11 -27.24 12.66
CA LYS A 40 0.05 -28.46 11.83
C LYS A 40 -0.19 -28.16 10.33
N GLY A 41 0.74 -27.54 9.64
CA GLY A 41 0.67 -27.27 8.21
C GLY A 41 2.05 -27.15 7.61
N LEU A 42 2.26 -27.81 6.46
CA LEU A 42 3.49 -27.77 5.71
C LEU A 42 3.88 -26.31 5.37
N TYR A 43 5.02 -25.85 5.88
CA TYR A 43 5.58 -24.56 5.54
C TYR A 43 6.45 -24.72 4.29
N LEU A 44 6.04 -24.08 3.19
CA LEU A 44 6.82 -24.05 1.97
C LEU A 44 7.82 -22.90 2.00
N PRO A 45 9.11 -23.13 1.63
CA PRO A 45 10.12 -22.07 1.50
C PRO A 45 9.68 -21.00 0.48
N LEU A 46 10.07 -19.76 0.72
CA LEU A 46 9.68 -18.62 -0.11
C LEU A 46 10.03 -18.78 -1.60
N PRO A 47 11.25 -19.26 -2.00
CA PRO A 47 11.56 -19.52 -3.42
C PRO A 47 10.64 -20.55 -4.06
N LEU A 48 10.24 -21.59 -3.31
CA LEU A 48 9.32 -22.60 -3.82
C LEU A 48 7.91 -22.05 -4.02
N LYS A 49 7.42 -21.23 -3.10
CA LYS A 49 6.13 -20.51 -3.26
C LYS A 49 6.15 -19.65 -4.53
N PHE A 50 7.25 -18.91 -4.74
CA PHE A 50 7.43 -18.06 -5.91
C PHE A 50 7.44 -18.88 -7.19
N ALA A 51 8.20 -19.99 -7.23
CA ALA A 51 8.27 -20.88 -8.39
C ALA A 51 6.91 -21.50 -8.70
N LEU A 52 6.16 -21.99 -7.69
CA LEU A 52 4.82 -22.54 -7.86
C LEU A 52 3.83 -21.49 -8.40
N ALA A 53 3.88 -20.26 -7.88
CA ALA A 53 3.04 -19.16 -8.35
C ALA A 53 3.36 -18.80 -9.81
N CYS A 54 4.65 -18.72 -10.18
CA CYS A 54 5.08 -18.50 -11.56
C CYS A 54 4.63 -19.64 -12.48
N SER A 55 4.84 -20.90 -12.07
CA SER A 55 4.45 -22.07 -12.88
C SER A 55 2.94 -22.12 -13.13
N PHE A 56 2.14 -21.82 -12.10
CA PHE A 56 0.69 -21.75 -12.25
C PHE A 56 0.28 -20.60 -13.20
N ALA A 57 0.88 -19.41 -13.06
CA ALA A 57 0.58 -18.27 -13.91
C ALA A 57 0.99 -18.51 -15.37
N ILE A 58 2.13 -19.18 -15.62
CA ILE A 58 2.58 -19.57 -16.96
C ILE A 58 1.62 -20.61 -17.57
N ALA A 59 1.26 -21.65 -16.81
CA ALA A 59 0.31 -22.66 -17.28
C ALA A 59 -1.07 -22.07 -17.60
N TRP A 60 -1.54 -21.14 -16.76
CA TRP A 60 -2.77 -20.38 -16.98
C TRP A 60 -2.70 -19.54 -18.27
N THR A 61 -1.58 -18.87 -18.50
CA THR A 61 -1.37 -18.06 -19.70
C THR A 61 -1.33 -18.96 -20.95
N ALA A 62 -0.62 -20.08 -20.89
CA ALA A 62 -0.59 -21.04 -21.99
C ALA A 62 -1.99 -21.58 -22.34
N LEU A 63 -2.78 -21.93 -21.32
CA LEU A 63 -4.17 -22.31 -21.49
C LEU A 63 -5.00 -21.18 -22.12
N SER A 64 -4.80 -19.94 -21.66
CA SER A 64 -5.50 -18.77 -22.19
C SER A 64 -5.18 -18.53 -23.68
N VAL A 65 -3.91 -18.68 -24.07
CA VAL A 65 -3.47 -18.58 -25.48
C VAL A 65 -4.14 -19.69 -26.31
N TRP A 66 -4.14 -20.92 -25.81
CA TRP A 66 -4.76 -22.04 -26.52
C TRP A 66 -6.28 -21.86 -26.72
N LEU A 67 -6.99 -21.43 -25.69
CA LEU A 67 -8.44 -21.20 -25.77
C LEU A 67 -8.81 -20.01 -26.66
N SER A 68 -7.95 -19.01 -26.78
CA SER A 68 -8.19 -17.77 -27.55
C SER A 68 -7.54 -17.76 -28.91
N PHE A 69 -6.99 -18.89 -29.38
CA PHE A 69 -6.27 -18.94 -30.67
C PHE A 69 -7.13 -18.45 -31.83
N ARG A 70 -8.42 -18.85 -31.88
CA ARG A 70 -9.36 -18.36 -32.92
C ARG A 70 -9.55 -16.85 -32.87
N TRP A 71 -9.64 -16.26 -31.68
CA TRP A 71 -9.74 -14.83 -31.53
C TRP A 71 -8.49 -14.09 -32.05
N LEU A 72 -7.30 -14.67 -31.77
CA LEU A 72 -6.04 -14.14 -32.31
C LEU A 72 -6.03 -14.19 -33.84
N ASP A 73 -6.45 -15.30 -34.43
CA ASP A 73 -6.49 -15.51 -35.89
C ASP A 73 -7.51 -14.57 -36.57
N ASP A 74 -8.70 -14.47 -36.03
CA ASP A 74 -9.77 -13.57 -36.53
C ASP A 74 -9.31 -12.11 -36.47
N LEU A 75 -8.70 -11.65 -35.41
CA LEU A 75 -8.20 -10.29 -35.27
C LEU A 75 -7.00 -10.04 -36.20
N ALA A 76 -6.11 -11.03 -36.32
CA ALA A 76 -4.96 -10.96 -37.23
C ALA A 76 -5.41 -10.86 -38.69
N GLY A 77 -6.46 -11.59 -39.10
CA GLY A 77 -7.07 -11.50 -40.42
C GLY A 77 -7.74 -10.16 -40.73
N ALA A 78 -8.33 -9.53 -39.72
CA ALA A 78 -8.96 -8.20 -39.85
C ALA A 78 -7.96 -7.03 -39.81
N THR A 79 -6.75 -7.26 -39.26
CA THR A 79 -5.72 -6.22 -39.07
C THR A 79 -4.35 -6.71 -39.56
N ASN A 80 -3.50 -7.14 -38.63
CA ASN A 80 -2.26 -7.88 -38.86
C ASN A 80 -1.87 -8.64 -37.61
N PHE A 81 -1.01 -9.68 -37.73
CA PHE A 81 -0.63 -10.54 -36.62
C PHE A 81 0.05 -9.81 -35.46
N ALA A 82 0.91 -8.82 -35.76
CA ALA A 82 1.64 -8.08 -34.72
C ALA A 82 0.68 -7.26 -33.87
N PHE A 83 -0.25 -6.55 -34.49
CA PHE A 83 -1.28 -5.78 -33.78
C PHE A 83 -2.18 -6.70 -32.95
N ALA A 84 -2.67 -7.79 -33.52
CA ALA A 84 -3.53 -8.77 -32.84
C ALA A 84 -2.83 -9.36 -31.61
N LEU A 85 -1.57 -9.77 -31.75
CA LEU A 85 -0.78 -10.32 -30.65
C LEU A 85 -0.57 -9.29 -29.53
N ILE A 86 -0.20 -8.05 -29.86
CA ILE A 86 0.00 -6.98 -28.87
C ILE A 86 -1.34 -6.68 -28.17
N ALA A 87 -2.41 -6.46 -28.92
CA ALA A 87 -3.72 -6.13 -28.36
C ALA A 87 -4.20 -7.22 -27.38
N ILE A 88 -4.21 -8.48 -27.81
CA ILE A 88 -4.68 -9.59 -26.97
C ILE A 88 -3.75 -9.84 -25.78
N THR A 89 -2.44 -9.67 -25.95
CA THR A 89 -1.48 -9.79 -24.84
C THR A 89 -1.81 -8.85 -23.70
N PHE A 90 -2.08 -7.59 -24.00
CA PHE A 90 -2.36 -6.58 -22.95
C PHE A 90 -3.83 -6.55 -22.52
N ILE A 91 -4.77 -7.06 -23.32
CA ILE A 91 -6.18 -7.16 -22.92
C ILE A 91 -6.43 -8.43 -22.08
N ALA A 92 -5.77 -9.56 -22.39
CA ALA A 92 -6.10 -10.86 -21.81
C ALA A 92 -4.91 -11.61 -21.19
N TYR A 93 -3.81 -11.84 -21.93
CA TYR A 93 -2.77 -12.75 -21.49
C TYR A 93 -2.00 -12.23 -20.30
N LEU A 94 -1.56 -10.98 -20.34
CA LEU A 94 -0.82 -10.36 -19.26
C LEU A 94 -1.69 -10.14 -18.01
N PRO A 95 -2.90 -9.58 -18.06
CA PRO A 95 -3.80 -9.53 -16.91
C PRO A 95 -4.14 -10.92 -16.37
N GLY A 96 -4.30 -11.92 -17.24
CA GLY A 96 -4.51 -13.32 -16.85
C GLY A 96 -3.33 -13.86 -16.05
N PHE A 97 -2.09 -13.67 -16.52
CA PHE A 97 -0.87 -14.04 -15.80
C PHE A 97 -0.81 -13.36 -14.42
N MET A 98 -1.03 -12.04 -14.39
CA MET A 98 -0.98 -11.23 -13.18
C MET A 98 -1.99 -11.74 -12.13
N ASN A 99 -3.23 -11.97 -12.53
CA ASN A 99 -4.27 -12.46 -11.63
C ASN A 99 -4.01 -13.90 -11.16
N ALA A 100 -3.50 -14.77 -12.03
CA ALA A 100 -3.14 -16.14 -11.68
C ALA A 100 -1.99 -16.18 -10.65
N PHE A 101 -0.97 -15.35 -10.84
CA PHE A 101 0.13 -15.20 -9.91
C PHE A 101 -0.36 -14.64 -8.56
N LEU A 102 -1.21 -13.61 -8.58
CA LEU A 102 -1.81 -13.03 -7.37
C LEU A 102 -2.59 -14.08 -6.59
N LEU A 103 -3.52 -14.78 -7.25
CA LEU A 103 -4.37 -15.76 -6.60
C LEU A 103 -3.57 -16.89 -5.98
N SER A 104 -2.65 -17.51 -6.74
CA SER A 104 -1.79 -18.58 -6.25
C SER A 104 -0.93 -18.16 -5.07
N THR A 105 -0.38 -16.93 -5.12
CA THR A 105 0.38 -16.35 -4.02
C THR A 105 -0.49 -16.19 -2.76
N LEU A 106 -1.70 -15.64 -2.89
CA LEU A 106 -2.60 -15.47 -1.74
C LEU A 106 -3.04 -16.80 -1.12
N VAL A 107 -3.24 -17.83 -1.92
CA VAL A 107 -3.53 -19.20 -1.44
C VAL A 107 -2.33 -19.78 -0.68
N LEU A 108 -1.11 -19.51 -1.14
CA LEU A 108 0.15 -19.96 -0.51
C LEU A 108 0.61 -19.04 0.63
N ASP A 109 -0.09 -17.94 0.93
CA ASP A 109 0.33 -16.96 1.94
C ASP A 109 0.18 -17.52 3.36
N ARG A 110 1.23 -18.17 3.80
CA ARG A 110 1.44 -18.60 5.19
C ARG A 110 2.70 -17.91 5.68
N ARG A 111 2.55 -16.98 6.62
CA ARG A 111 3.65 -16.24 7.23
C ARG A 111 3.99 -16.83 8.59
N PRO A 112 5.25 -16.74 9.04
CA PRO A 112 5.63 -17.06 10.40
C PRO A 112 4.80 -16.23 11.40
N PRO A 113 4.54 -16.75 12.62
CA PRO A 113 3.92 -15.96 13.68
C PRO A 113 4.80 -14.74 13.99
N ARG A 114 4.16 -13.64 14.39
CA ARG A 114 4.89 -12.46 14.82
C ARG A 114 5.58 -12.68 16.14
N VAL A 115 6.74 -12.09 16.26
CA VAL A 115 7.44 -11.99 17.54
C VAL A 115 6.83 -10.83 18.31
N VAL A 116 6.35 -11.08 19.51
CA VAL A 116 5.98 -10.02 20.45
C VAL A 116 7.29 -9.60 21.13
N PRO A 117 7.74 -8.35 20.97
CA PRO A 117 8.99 -7.91 21.57
C PRO A 117 8.86 -7.82 23.09
N VAL A 118 9.96 -8.05 23.79
CA VAL A 118 10.01 -7.90 25.26
C VAL A 118 9.81 -6.44 25.67
N SER A 119 10.37 -5.51 24.90
CA SER A 119 10.14 -4.07 25.03
C SER A 119 9.81 -3.48 23.66
N TYR A 120 8.90 -2.52 23.64
CA TYR A 120 8.53 -1.82 22.42
C TYR A 120 9.41 -0.58 22.24
N PRO A 121 10.10 -0.44 21.09
CA PRO A 121 10.98 0.70 20.83
C PRO A 121 10.19 2.00 20.75
N PRO A 122 10.75 3.14 21.16
CA PRO A 122 10.10 4.43 21.02
C PRO A 122 9.91 4.79 19.54
N THR A 123 8.80 5.47 19.22
CA THR A 123 8.39 5.76 17.85
C THR A 123 7.93 7.20 17.69
N THR A 124 8.37 7.89 16.63
CA THR A 124 7.85 9.21 16.24
C THR A 124 6.83 9.05 15.11
N ILE A 125 5.66 9.67 15.27
CA ILE A 125 4.58 9.73 14.30
C ILE A 125 4.59 11.10 13.65
N LEU A 126 4.79 11.15 12.33
CA LEU A 126 4.71 12.34 11.51
C LEU A 126 3.32 12.42 10.87
N VAL A 127 2.51 13.39 11.30
CA VAL A 127 1.15 13.63 10.76
C VAL A 127 1.22 14.81 9.80
N ALA A 128 1.25 14.54 8.49
CA ALA A 128 1.29 15.60 7.48
C ALA A 128 -0.11 16.20 7.29
N ALA A 129 -0.23 17.53 7.48
CA ALA A 129 -1.50 18.25 7.42
C ALA A 129 -1.41 19.49 6.53
N TYR A 130 -2.35 19.62 5.60
CA TYR A 130 -2.59 20.82 4.80
C TYR A 130 -4.06 20.99 4.52
N ASN A 131 -4.71 22.00 5.12
CA ASN A 131 -6.16 22.24 5.03
C ASN A 131 -6.99 21.05 5.49
N GLU A 132 -6.70 20.55 6.70
CA GLU A 132 -7.33 19.37 7.31
C GLU A 132 -8.18 19.71 8.55
N GLN A 133 -8.70 20.95 8.66
CA GLN A 133 -9.51 21.38 9.81
C GLN A 133 -10.68 20.43 10.13
N ALA A 134 -11.26 19.78 9.11
CA ALA A 134 -12.39 18.88 9.27
C ALA A 134 -12.02 17.47 9.78
N ALA A 135 -10.75 17.04 9.61
CA ALA A 135 -10.34 15.66 9.84
C ALA A 135 -9.26 15.49 10.92
N ILE A 136 -8.40 16.49 11.12
CA ILE A 136 -7.22 16.40 11.98
C ILE A 136 -7.55 16.02 13.44
N ARG A 137 -8.68 16.47 13.98
CA ARG A 137 -9.14 16.08 15.33
C ARG A 137 -9.42 14.59 15.42
N ASP A 138 -10.07 14.01 14.41
CA ASP A 138 -10.35 12.56 14.35
C ASP A 138 -9.08 11.75 14.26
N THR A 139 -8.10 12.21 13.47
CA THR A 139 -6.78 11.60 13.35
C THR A 139 -6.08 11.57 14.70
N LEU A 140 -5.97 12.70 15.38
CA LEU A 140 -5.36 12.81 16.72
C LEU A 140 -6.10 11.99 17.77
N THR A 141 -7.44 11.93 17.72
CA THR A 141 -8.26 11.07 18.58
C THR A 141 -7.91 9.59 18.39
N SER A 142 -7.66 9.16 17.16
CA SER A 142 -7.27 7.79 16.87
C SER A 142 -5.86 7.45 17.38
N LEU A 143 -4.95 8.44 17.35
CA LEU A 143 -3.59 8.30 17.85
C LEU A 143 -3.54 8.29 19.39
N ALA A 144 -4.35 9.10 20.06
CA ALA A 144 -4.48 9.09 21.52
C ALA A 144 -4.96 7.74 22.07
N ARG A 145 -5.66 6.96 21.27
CA ARG A 145 -6.22 5.64 21.63
C ARG A 145 -5.36 4.44 21.29
N GLN A 146 -4.12 4.65 20.82
CA GLN A 146 -3.22 3.53 20.48
C GLN A 146 -2.85 2.71 21.71
N ASP A 147 -2.83 1.39 21.58
CA ASP A 147 -2.45 0.44 22.63
C ASP A 147 -0.94 0.11 22.62
N TYR A 148 -0.13 1.04 22.17
CA TYR A 148 1.31 0.87 22.02
C TYR A 148 2.03 1.04 23.36
N PRO A 149 2.78 0.02 23.83
CA PRO A 149 3.44 0.11 25.14
C PRO A 149 4.69 0.99 25.19
N GLY A 150 5.34 1.22 24.03
CA GLY A 150 6.52 2.08 23.93
C GLY A 150 6.17 3.58 23.94
N SER A 151 7.17 4.44 24.08
CA SER A 151 6.96 5.90 23.98
C SER A 151 6.55 6.30 22.56
N ILE A 152 5.61 7.25 22.46
CA ILE A 152 5.12 7.82 21.21
C ILE A 152 5.37 9.33 21.22
N GLU A 153 6.06 9.84 20.22
CA GLU A 153 6.10 11.25 19.90
C GLU A 153 5.21 11.52 18.67
N ILE A 154 4.26 12.46 18.77
CA ILE A 154 3.39 12.85 17.66
C ILE A 154 3.77 14.27 17.22
N LEU A 155 4.21 14.39 15.98
CA LEU A 155 4.51 15.68 15.33
C LEU A 155 3.46 15.95 14.25
N VAL A 156 2.57 16.91 14.51
CA VAL A 156 1.64 17.41 13.49
C VAL A 156 2.36 18.45 12.65
N LEU A 157 2.58 18.13 11.38
CA LEU A 157 3.35 18.91 10.43
C LEU A 157 2.38 19.77 9.59
N ASN A 158 2.17 21.02 9.98
CA ASN A 158 1.33 21.95 9.22
C ASN A 158 2.13 22.58 8.09
N ASP A 159 1.83 22.20 6.85
CA ASP A 159 2.48 22.72 5.63
C ASP A 159 1.80 24.00 5.13
N GLY A 160 1.68 25.01 6.01
CA GLY A 160 1.13 26.32 5.66
C GLY A 160 -0.35 26.28 5.30
N SER A 161 -1.19 25.64 6.12
CA SER A 161 -2.65 25.62 5.93
C SER A 161 -3.23 27.05 5.97
N THR A 162 -4.26 27.27 5.14
CA THR A 162 -4.99 28.53 5.05
C THR A 162 -6.33 28.50 5.79
N ASP A 163 -6.70 27.35 6.34
CA ASP A 163 -7.87 27.12 7.18
C ASP A 163 -7.48 27.01 8.67
N ASN A 164 -8.40 26.61 9.54
CA ASN A 164 -8.19 26.51 10.98
C ASN A 164 -7.48 25.21 11.42
N THR A 165 -6.71 24.54 10.54
CA THR A 165 -6.04 23.25 10.85
C THR A 165 -5.15 23.36 12.09
N VAL A 166 -4.32 24.41 12.22
CA VAL A 166 -3.39 24.60 13.35
C VAL A 166 -4.15 24.76 14.65
N GLU A 167 -5.19 25.60 14.66
CA GLU A 167 -6.00 25.84 15.85
C GLU A 167 -6.73 24.59 16.31
N VAL A 168 -7.32 23.85 15.37
CA VAL A 168 -8.03 22.58 15.65
C VAL A 168 -7.08 21.53 16.17
N ALA A 169 -5.90 21.40 15.57
CA ALA A 169 -4.87 20.45 16.02
C ALA A 169 -4.36 20.79 17.43
N THR A 170 -4.01 22.07 17.67
CA THR A 170 -3.52 22.52 18.97
C THR A 170 -4.57 22.33 20.06
N ARG A 171 -5.83 22.68 19.78
CA ARG A 171 -6.95 22.46 20.70
C ARG A 171 -7.14 20.97 20.98
N ALA A 172 -7.10 20.13 19.95
CA ALA A 172 -7.23 18.68 20.11
C ALA A 172 -6.11 18.09 20.98
N ILE A 173 -4.86 18.54 20.80
CA ILE A 173 -3.73 18.10 21.63
C ILE A 173 -3.95 18.46 23.11
N ASN A 174 -4.49 19.64 23.40
CA ASN A 174 -4.73 20.06 24.78
C ASN A 174 -5.95 19.42 25.44
N GLU A 175 -6.95 19.02 24.66
CA GLU A 175 -8.22 18.45 25.16
C GLU A 175 -8.23 16.92 25.23
N LEU A 176 -7.42 16.25 24.39
CA LEU A 176 -7.40 14.78 24.34
C LEU A 176 -6.58 14.21 25.52
N ASP A 177 -7.10 13.15 26.10
CA ASP A 177 -6.43 12.39 27.15
C ASP A 177 -5.39 11.44 26.52
N PHE A 178 -4.18 11.93 26.34
CA PHE A 178 -3.06 11.11 25.89
C PHE A 178 -2.48 10.30 27.06
N ALA A 179 -2.11 9.04 26.77
CA ALA A 179 -1.42 8.22 27.76
C ALA A 179 -0.07 8.88 28.17
N ALA A 180 0.41 8.59 29.38
CA ALA A 180 1.63 9.21 29.94
C ALA A 180 2.92 8.98 29.10
N ASN A 181 2.92 7.96 28.24
CA ASN A 181 4.01 7.67 27.31
C ASN A 181 3.85 8.32 25.93
N VAL A 182 2.89 9.24 25.76
CA VAL A 182 2.63 9.94 24.49
C VAL A 182 2.88 11.43 24.66
N SER A 183 3.69 12.02 23.80
CA SER A 183 3.85 13.45 23.64
C SER A 183 3.35 13.89 22.27
N ALA A 184 2.72 15.08 22.20
CA ALA A 184 2.20 15.60 20.94
C ALA A 184 2.48 17.10 20.83
N ARG A 185 2.89 17.55 19.64
CA ARG A 185 3.09 18.98 19.34
C ARG A 185 2.82 19.29 17.88
N VAL A 186 2.46 20.54 17.59
CA VAL A 186 2.30 21.07 16.24
C VAL A 186 3.60 21.74 15.81
N LEU A 187 4.07 21.45 14.61
CA LEU A 187 5.12 22.17 13.90
C LEU A 187 4.45 22.95 12.76
N ASP A 188 4.38 24.26 12.88
CA ASP A 188 3.79 25.13 11.86
C ASP A 188 4.90 25.75 11.00
N PHE A 189 4.90 25.40 9.71
CA PHE A 189 5.91 25.90 8.77
C PHE A 189 5.53 27.23 8.09
N GLY A 190 4.30 27.70 8.29
CA GLY A 190 3.80 29.01 7.83
C GLY A 190 3.61 29.13 6.31
N VAL A 191 4.33 28.38 5.50
CA VAL A 191 4.28 28.42 4.02
C VAL A 191 4.20 27.00 3.47
N ASN A 192 3.30 26.81 2.51
CA ASN A 192 3.19 25.51 1.82
C ASN A 192 4.39 25.26 0.92
N ARG A 193 5.19 24.25 1.27
CA ARG A 193 6.36 23.76 0.52
C ARG A 193 6.15 22.35 -0.03
N GLY A 194 5.00 21.75 0.24
CA GLY A 194 4.62 20.42 -0.16
C GLY A 194 4.93 19.35 0.90
N LYS A 195 4.16 18.26 0.87
CA LYS A 195 4.19 17.17 1.85
C LYS A 195 5.60 16.60 2.08
N ALA A 196 6.39 16.43 1.01
CA ALA A 196 7.76 15.91 1.13
C ALA A 196 8.67 16.81 1.97
N ALA A 197 8.60 18.14 1.77
CA ALA A 197 9.36 19.10 2.57
C ALA A 197 8.93 19.06 4.03
N ALA A 198 7.62 19.05 4.30
CA ALA A 198 7.09 18.96 5.67
C ALA A 198 7.54 17.65 6.37
N LEU A 199 7.48 16.51 5.68
CA LEU A 199 7.96 15.23 6.22
C LEU A 199 9.46 15.23 6.50
N ASN A 200 10.28 15.84 5.64
CA ASN A 200 11.72 15.96 5.85
C ASN A 200 12.05 16.88 7.03
N ASP A 201 11.31 17.98 7.20
CA ASP A 201 11.44 18.85 8.38
C ASP A 201 11.04 18.09 9.65
N GLY A 202 9.92 17.37 9.61
CA GLY A 202 9.50 16.50 10.71
C GLY A 202 10.51 15.41 11.05
N LEU A 203 11.18 14.83 10.06
CA LEU A 203 12.24 13.83 10.28
C LEU A 203 13.43 14.42 11.04
N ARG A 204 13.80 15.69 10.76
CA ARG A 204 14.88 16.37 11.50
C ARG A 204 14.51 16.63 12.95
N GLU A 205 13.24 16.95 13.22
CA GLU A 205 12.71 17.25 14.56
C GLU A 205 12.36 15.99 15.37
N ALA A 206 12.20 14.83 14.69
CA ALA A 206 11.85 13.57 15.32
C ALA A 206 12.95 13.08 16.27
N GLN A 207 12.58 12.53 17.43
CA GLN A 207 13.52 12.09 18.46
C GLN A 207 13.87 10.61 18.37
N HIS A 208 13.07 9.81 17.65
CA HIS A 208 13.17 8.34 17.68
C HIS A 208 13.63 7.74 16.36
N ASP A 209 14.13 6.51 16.40
CA ASP A 209 14.64 5.77 15.23
C ASP A 209 13.53 5.12 14.39
N LEU A 210 12.37 4.90 14.96
CA LEU A 210 11.21 4.44 14.22
C LEU A 210 10.33 5.62 13.85
N ILE A 211 10.15 5.83 12.56
CA ILE A 211 9.38 6.93 12.01
C ILE A 211 8.13 6.37 11.34
N LEU A 212 6.97 6.76 11.82
CA LEU A 212 5.68 6.44 11.23
C LEU A 212 5.12 7.65 10.50
N THR A 213 4.62 7.48 9.28
CA THR A 213 3.89 8.54 8.56
C THR A 213 2.40 8.28 8.55
N ILE A 214 1.61 9.33 8.74
CA ILE A 214 0.15 9.32 8.69
C ILE A 214 -0.33 10.60 8.00
N ASP A 215 -1.35 10.48 7.13
CA ASP A 215 -2.02 11.65 6.55
C ASP A 215 -2.99 12.28 7.57
N GLY A 216 -3.15 13.59 7.53
CA GLY A 216 -3.98 14.36 8.46
C GLY A 216 -5.47 14.03 8.45
N ASP A 217 -5.94 13.25 7.45
CA ASP A 217 -7.31 12.74 7.30
C ASP A 217 -7.46 11.23 7.60
N SER A 218 -6.40 10.61 8.09
CA SER A 218 -6.37 9.16 8.34
C SER A 218 -6.69 8.80 9.79
N TRP A 219 -7.45 7.74 9.98
CA TRP A 219 -7.81 7.18 11.28
C TRP A 219 -7.14 5.84 11.47
N VAL A 220 -6.38 5.65 12.55
CA VAL A 220 -5.63 4.41 12.84
C VAL A 220 -6.40 3.55 13.83
N LYS A 221 -6.55 2.26 13.53
CA LYS A 221 -7.15 1.29 14.46
C LYS A 221 -6.29 1.21 15.74
N ARG A 222 -6.92 1.00 16.90
CA ARG A 222 -6.29 1.03 18.24
C ARG A 222 -5.00 0.22 18.34
N ASP A 223 -4.95 -0.94 17.69
CA ASP A 223 -3.79 -1.85 17.66
C ASP A 223 -2.90 -1.67 16.41
N GLY A 224 -3.17 -0.65 15.59
CA GLY A 224 -2.52 -0.45 14.30
C GLY A 224 -1.03 -0.18 14.39
N LEU A 225 -0.61 0.75 15.26
CA LEU A 225 0.80 1.06 15.48
C LEU A 225 1.55 -0.16 16.02
N ARG A 226 1.02 -0.80 17.05
CA ARG A 226 1.64 -1.99 17.66
C ARG A 226 1.88 -3.09 16.64
N LYS A 227 0.87 -3.44 15.84
CA LYS A 227 0.99 -4.47 14.80
C LYS A 227 1.97 -4.11 13.69
N LEU A 228 2.07 -2.82 13.36
CA LEU A 228 3.01 -2.35 12.34
C LEU A 228 4.45 -2.50 12.83
N VAL A 229 4.73 -2.12 14.07
CA VAL A 229 6.04 -2.31 14.73
C VAL A 229 6.38 -3.79 14.88
N GLU A 230 5.46 -4.60 15.41
CA GLU A 230 5.65 -6.05 15.53
C GLU A 230 5.99 -6.70 14.18
N ARG A 231 5.37 -6.27 13.08
CA ARG A 231 5.71 -6.75 11.73
C ARG A 231 7.13 -6.35 11.35
N LEU A 232 7.51 -5.09 11.55
CA LEU A 232 8.87 -4.60 11.24
C LEU A 232 9.94 -5.38 12.02
N LEU A 233 9.68 -5.70 13.28
CA LEU A 233 10.61 -6.44 14.14
C LEU A 233 10.63 -7.95 13.84
N SER A 234 9.55 -8.49 13.27
CA SER A 234 9.44 -9.92 12.92
C SER A 234 9.97 -10.25 11.53
N ASP A 235 10.02 -9.28 10.65
CA ASP A 235 10.55 -9.45 9.28
C ASP A 235 12.10 -9.50 9.32
N PRO A 236 12.75 -10.01 8.27
CA PRO A 236 14.21 -10.07 8.21
C PRO A 236 14.89 -8.70 8.47
N PRO A 237 16.11 -8.67 9.05
CA PRO A 237 16.79 -7.43 9.42
C PRO A 237 16.98 -6.41 8.28
N GLU A 238 17.01 -6.89 7.04
CA GLU A 238 17.07 -6.02 5.85
C GLU A 238 15.76 -5.28 5.58
N THR A 239 14.67 -5.62 6.30
CA THR A 239 13.40 -4.91 6.19
C THR A 239 13.50 -3.59 6.95
N GLN A 240 13.49 -2.50 6.18
CA GLN A 240 13.72 -1.15 6.71
C GLN A 240 12.45 -0.29 6.68
N ALA A 241 11.40 -0.78 6.03
CA ALA A 241 10.09 -0.16 6.05
C ALA A 241 8.98 -1.22 6.01
N VAL A 242 7.82 -0.90 6.58
CA VAL A 242 6.61 -1.73 6.50
C VAL A 242 5.41 -0.83 6.23
N ALA A 243 4.68 -1.13 5.16
CA ALA A 243 3.40 -0.49 4.88
C ALA A 243 2.27 -1.16 5.67
N GLY A 244 1.38 -0.37 6.25
CA GLY A 244 0.12 -0.86 6.82
C GLY A 244 -0.97 -1.02 5.77
N ALA A 245 -2.11 -1.55 6.17
CA ALA A 245 -3.29 -1.68 5.32
C ALA A 245 -4.21 -0.45 5.50
N VAL A 246 -4.40 0.29 4.42
CA VAL A 246 -5.28 1.46 4.39
C VAL A 246 -6.61 1.08 3.75
N MET A 247 -7.71 1.37 4.45
CA MET A 247 -9.09 1.06 4.04
C MET A 247 -9.90 2.35 3.87
N VAL A 248 -11.02 2.24 3.17
CA VAL A 248 -11.92 3.37 2.92
C VAL A 248 -12.85 3.59 4.12
N ARG A 249 -12.86 4.84 4.65
CA ARG A 249 -13.72 5.26 5.76
C ARG A 249 -15.11 5.67 5.27
N ASN A 250 -15.18 6.48 4.23
CA ASN A 250 -16.42 7.06 3.69
C ASN A 250 -17.10 6.21 2.61
N SER A 251 -16.95 4.88 2.67
CA SER A 251 -17.41 3.96 1.61
C SER A 251 -18.93 4.05 1.30
N ARG A 252 -19.75 4.55 2.24
CA ARG A 252 -21.22 4.63 2.09
C ARG A 252 -21.72 5.99 1.64
N GLU A 253 -20.84 6.95 1.44
CA GLU A 253 -21.22 8.31 1.07
C GLU A 253 -21.88 8.37 -0.32
N ASN A 254 -21.30 7.69 -1.31
CA ASN A 254 -21.89 7.56 -2.63
C ASN A 254 -21.44 6.29 -3.36
N PHE A 255 -21.88 6.13 -4.62
CA PHE A 255 -21.58 4.96 -5.44
C PHE A 255 -20.10 4.85 -5.82
N LEU A 256 -19.44 5.98 -6.11
CA LEU A 256 -18.00 6.03 -6.43
C LEU A 256 -17.15 5.59 -5.22
N CYS A 257 -17.52 6.02 -4.01
CA CYS A 257 -16.85 5.58 -2.78
C CYS A 257 -17.03 4.07 -2.54
N ARG A 258 -18.19 3.51 -2.87
CA ARG A 258 -18.44 2.05 -2.80
C ARG A 258 -17.55 1.26 -3.76
N ALA A 259 -17.29 1.79 -4.94
CA ALA A 259 -16.38 1.17 -5.90
C ALA A 259 -14.92 1.25 -5.42
N GLN A 260 -14.52 2.41 -4.88
CA GLN A 260 -13.18 2.59 -4.31
C GLN A 260 -12.93 1.73 -3.06
N GLU A 261 -13.97 1.39 -2.27
CA GLU A 261 -13.85 0.40 -1.18
C GLU A 261 -13.31 -0.94 -1.71
N TRP A 262 -13.81 -1.39 -2.88
CA TRP A 262 -13.31 -2.61 -3.51
C TRP A 262 -11.91 -2.46 -4.08
N ASP A 263 -11.57 -1.31 -4.63
CA ASP A 263 -10.23 -1.03 -5.12
C ASP A 263 -9.18 -1.07 -3.99
N TYR A 264 -9.48 -0.46 -2.85
CA TYR A 264 -8.60 -0.50 -1.67
C TYR A 264 -8.51 -1.89 -1.05
N PHE A 265 -9.64 -2.56 -0.89
CA PHE A 265 -9.72 -3.89 -0.29
C PHE A 265 -9.10 -4.98 -1.18
N HIS A 266 -9.40 -4.94 -2.48
CA HIS A 266 -9.05 -5.98 -3.44
C HIS A 266 -7.83 -5.60 -4.27
N GLY A 267 -7.89 -4.46 -4.97
CA GLY A 267 -6.84 -4.04 -5.90
C GLY A 267 -5.53 -3.67 -5.19
N ILE A 268 -5.61 -2.88 -4.12
CA ILE A 268 -4.42 -2.38 -3.43
C ILE A 268 -3.97 -3.36 -2.34
N ALA A 269 -4.84 -3.74 -1.40
CA ALA A 269 -4.43 -4.55 -0.25
C ALA A 269 -4.00 -5.96 -0.62
N SER A 270 -4.67 -6.64 -1.57
CA SER A 270 -4.28 -7.99 -1.98
C SER A 270 -2.96 -7.99 -2.76
N VAL A 271 -2.73 -6.98 -3.62
CA VAL A 271 -1.47 -6.82 -4.35
C VAL A 271 -0.32 -6.53 -3.39
N LYS A 272 -0.49 -5.62 -2.43
CA LYS A 272 0.53 -5.35 -1.40
C LYS A 272 0.80 -6.58 -0.53
N ARG A 273 -0.22 -7.35 -0.20
CA ARG A 273 -0.07 -8.61 0.54
C ARG A 273 0.77 -9.62 -0.24
N MET A 274 0.51 -9.78 -1.54
CA MET A 274 1.33 -10.57 -2.45
C MET A 274 2.78 -10.06 -2.48
N GLN A 275 2.99 -8.77 -2.74
CA GLN A 275 4.31 -8.16 -2.78
C GLN A 275 5.05 -8.28 -1.43
N GLY A 276 4.36 -8.06 -0.33
CA GLY A 276 4.90 -8.14 1.03
C GLY A 276 5.33 -9.56 1.40
N MET A 277 4.69 -10.62 0.88
CA MET A 277 5.15 -12.00 1.07
C MET A 277 6.56 -12.21 0.51
N TYR A 278 6.91 -11.53 -0.58
CA TYR A 278 8.23 -11.58 -1.21
C TYR A 278 9.15 -10.42 -0.79
N HIS A 279 8.81 -9.74 0.31
CA HIS A 279 9.56 -8.60 0.86
C HIS A 279 9.86 -7.49 -0.17
N GLY A 280 8.92 -7.26 -1.06
CA GLY A 280 9.07 -6.34 -2.19
C GLY A 280 7.84 -5.46 -2.40
N THR A 281 7.21 -4.97 -1.33
CA THR A 281 6.15 -3.96 -1.42
C THR A 281 6.70 -2.73 -2.13
N LEU A 282 6.09 -2.35 -3.25
CA LEU A 282 6.62 -1.26 -4.09
C LEU A 282 6.25 0.13 -3.60
N VAL A 283 5.25 0.24 -2.71
CA VAL A 283 4.79 1.52 -2.15
C VAL A 283 4.55 1.38 -0.66
N ALA A 284 5.44 1.94 0.15
CA ALA A 284 5.17 2.25 1.53
C ALA A 284 4.42 3.59 1.55
N GLN A 285 3.08 3.53 1.52
CA GLN A 285 2.23 4.71 1.36
C GLN A 285 2.35 5.70 2.52
N GLY A 286 2.33 7.00 2.20
CA GLY A 286 2.42 8.07 3.18
C GLY A 286 1.30 8.07 4.22
N ALA A 287 0.13 7.49 3.90
CA ALA A 287 -1.03 7.47 4.78
C ALA A 287 -0.88 6.55 6.02
N PHE A 288 -0.07 5.50 5.95
CA PHE A 288 0.21 4.61 7.09
C PHE A 288 1.38 3.68 6.78
N SER A 289 2.60 4.08 7.11
CA SER A 289 3.81 3.27 6.93
C SER A 289 4.87 3.61 7.98
N ILE A 290 5.64 2.61 8.40
CA ILE A 290 6.74 2.77 9.35
C ILE A 290 8.07 2.53 8.65
N TYR A 291 9.07 3.29 9.06
CA TYR A 291 10.42 3.27 8.52
C TYR A 291 11.45 3.28 9.65
N ARG A 292 12.62 2.70 9.41
CA ARG A 292 13.80 2.99 10.24
C ARG A 292 14.42 4.31 9.76
N ARG A 293 14.69 5.24 10.69
CA ARG A 293 15.31 6.53 10.42
C ARG A 293 16.53 6.42 9.51
N LYS A 294 17.46 5.51 9.85
CA LYS A 294 18.67 5.27 9.06
C LYS A 294 18.40 4.99 7.59
N ALA A 295 17.34 4.24 7.27
CA ALA A 295 16.98 3.95 5.88
C ALA A 295 16.42 5.19 5.16
N LEU A 296 15.64 6.02 5.85
CA LEU A 296 15.17 7.30 5.32
C LEU A 296 16.34 8.24 5.02
N GLU A 297 17.27 8.40 5.94
CA GLU A 297 18.45 9.24 5.78
C GLU A 297 19.36 8.75 4.63
N GLN A 298 19.61 7.44 4.53
CA GLN A 298 20.38 6.87 3.44
C GLN A 298 19.68 6.97 2.07
N ALA A 299 18.36 6.97 2.05
CA ALA A 299 17.57 7.19 0.85
C ALA A 299 17.50 8.68 0.44
N GLY A 300 17.94 9.59 1.31
CA GLY A 300 17.91 11.04 1.08
C GLY A 300 16.59 11.71 1.52
N GLY A 301 15.77 11.03 2.33
CA GLY A 301 14.45 11.50 2.77
C GLY A 301 13.38 11.38 1.68
N TRP A 302 12.27 12.10 1.85
CA TRP A 302 11.19 12.17 0.87
C TRP A 302 11.56 13.11 -0.28
N PRO A 303 11.55 12.64 -1.54
CA PRO A 303 11.88 13.48 -2.70
C PRO A 303 10.75 14.48 -2.99
N GLU A 304 11.11 15.68 -3.43
CA GLU A 304 10.17 16.72 -3.84
C GLU A 304 9.55 16.38 -5.21
N CYS A 305 8.65 15.43 -5.24
CA CYS A 305 7.96 14.96 -6.43
C CYS A 305 6.50 14.62 -6.11
N VAL A 306 5.72 14.30 -7.13
CA VAL A 306 4.28 14.03 -6.96
C VAL A 306 4.03 12.66 -6.31
N GLY A 307 4.92 11.70 -6.56
CA GLY A 307 4.87 10.35 -6.00
C GLY A 307 5.97 10.13 -4.96
N GLU A 308 6.04 10.98 -3.95
CA GLU A 308 7.09 10.96 -2.92
C GLU A 308 7.22 9.59 -2.23
N ASP A 309 6.11 8.90 -2.01
CA ASP A 309 6.03 7.60 -1.34
C ASP A 309 6.55 6.44 -2.20
N ILE A 310 6.17 6.38 -3.48
CA ILE A 310 6.65 5.35 -4.40
C ILE A 310 8.13 5.57 -4.75
N VAL A 311 8.56 6.82 -4.97
CA VAL A 311 9.95 7.13 -5.30
C VAL A 311 10.86 6.83 -4.11
N LEU A 312 10.47 7.20 -2.88
CA LEU A 312 11.18 6.83 -1.66
C LEU A 312 11.25 5.30 -1.48
N SER A 313 10.13 4.62 -1.69
CA SER A 313 10.10 3.14 -1.58
C SER A 313 11.10 2.49 -2.54
N TRP A 314 11.19 2.98 -3.77
CA TRP A 314 12.17 2.46 -4.74
C TRP A 314 13.60 2.88 -4.40
N ALA A 315 13.83 4.04 -3.78
CA ALA A 315 15.15 4.41 -3.25
C ALA A 315 15.60 3.42 -2.17
N ILE A 316 14.73 3.06 -1.23
CA ILE A 316 14.99 2.05 -0.19
C ILE A 316 15.30 0.67 -0.81
N LEU A 317 14.51 0.24 -1.81
CA LEU A 317 14.78 -1.01 -2.54
C LEU A 317 16.12 -0.97 -3.30
N ARG A 318 16.53 0.20 -3.81
CA ARG A 318 17.82 0.40 -4.49
C ARG A 318 19.01 0.25 -3.56
N LEU A 319 18.86 0.59 -2.28
CA LEU A 319 19.86 0.37 -1.22
C LEU A 319 19.97 -1.10 -0.77
N ASN A 320 19.34 -2.03 -1.48
CA ASN A 320 19.26 -3.45 -1.15
C ASN A 320 18.42 -3.78 0.10
N TYR A 321 17.69 -2.85 0.62
CA TYR A 321 16.73 -3.06 1.68
C TYR A 321 15.44 -3.73 1.19
N ARG A 322 14.57 -4.10 2.12
CA ARG A 322 13.28 -4.73 1.88
C ARG A 322 12.17 -3.86 2.45
N ILE A 323 10.99 -3.95 1.85
CA ILE A 323 9.78 -3.30 2.34
C ILE A 323 8.72 -4.37 2.55
N GLY A 324 8.28 -4.50 3.80
CA GLY A 324 7.23 -5.43 4.22
C GLY A 324 5.83 -4.86 4.07
N TYR A 325 4.84 -5.67 4.43
CA TYR A 325 3.44 -5.29 4.49
C TYR A 325 2.73 -5.97 5.67
N ALA A 326 2.03 -5.17 6.47
CA ALA A 326 1.22 -5.61 7.60
C ALA A 326 -0.26 -5.53 7.22
N ASP A 327 -0.85 -6.64 6.80
CA ASP A 327 -2.23 -6.74 6.32
C ASP A 327 -3.30 -6.57 7.42
N ASP A 328 -2.91 -6.67 8.68
CA ASP A 328 -3.75 -6.53 9.87
C ASP A 328 -3.43 -5.27 10.72
N ALA A 329 -2.40 -4.50 10.35
CA ALA A 329 -2.20 -3.14 10.85
C ALA A 329 -3.05 -2.18 10.02
N LEU A 330 -4.19 -1.73 10.58
CA LEU A 330 -5.23 -1.07 9.81
C LEU A 330 -5.30 0.43 10.07
N ALA A 331 -5.40 1.20 8.99
CA ALA A 331 -5.81 2.60 9.00
C ALA A 331 -6.97 2.82 8.00
N PHE A 332 -7.71 3.90 8.18
CA PHE A 332 -8.85 4.26 7.37
C PHE A 332 -8.70 5.70 6.89
N THR A 333 -8.93 5.95 5.61
CA THR A 333 -8.85 7.28 4.99
C THR A 333 -10.10 7.58 4.18
N ASN A 334 -10.35 8.85 3.90
CA ASN A 334 -11.44 9.26 3.03
C ASN A 334 -10.98 9.19 1.57
N VAL A 335 -11.85 8.63 0.72
CA VAL A 335 -11.62 8.59 -0.72
C VAL A 335 -12.40 9.69 -1.44
N PRO A 336 -11.98 10.10 -2.63
CA PRO A 336 -12.69 11.06 -3.45
C PRO A 336 -14.17 10.74 -3.64
N THR A 337 -15.02 11.74 -3.44
CA THR A 337 -16.47 11.63 -3.59
C THR A 337 -16.96 12.05 -4.97
N THR A 338 -16.14 12.76 -5.75
CA THR A 338 -16.46 13.22 -7.10
C THR A 338 -15.52 12.61 -8.14
N ILE A 339 -16.02 12.43 -9.38
CA ILE A 339 -15.22 11.91 -10.49
C ILE A 339 -14.00 12.81 -10.75
N ARG A 340 -14.13 14.12 -10.60
CA ARG A 340 -13.02 15.07 -10.80
C ARG A 340 -11.90 14.81 -9.77
N GLN A 341 -12.23 14.72 -8.49
CA GLN A 341 -11.23 14.45 -7.43
C GLN A 341 -10.61 13.06 -7.62
N PHE A 342 -11.42 12.05 -7.97
CA PHE A 342 -10.94 10.72 -8.32
C PHE A 342 -9.92 10.76 -9.47
N ALA A 343 -10.27 11.44 -10.55
CA ALA A 343 -9.37 11.57 -11.71
C ALA A 343 -8.06 12.30 -11.36
N LEU A 344 -8.12 13.36 -10.55
CA LEU A 344 -6.92 14.06 -10.08
C LEU A 344 -6.03 13.16 -9.20
N GLN A 345 -6.62 12.37 -8.30
CA GLN A 345 -5.89 11.42 -7.47
C GLN A 345 -5.20 10.34 -8.30
N ARG A 346 -5.92 9.70 -9.25
CA ARG A 346 -5.36 8.64 -10.10
C ARG A 346 -4.31 9.16 -11.09
N LYS A 347 -4.54 10.34 -11.66
CA LYS A 347 -3.52 11.07 -12.45
C LYS A 347 -2.23 11.27 -11.64
N ARG A 348 -2.35 11.67 -10.37
CA ARG A 348 -1.20 11.84 -9.48
C ARG A 348 -0.45 10.52 -9.29
N TRP A 349 -1.15 9.41 -9.02
CA TRP A 349 -0.54 8.11 -8.81
C TRP A 349 0.21 7.62 -10.05
N SER A 350 -0.38 7.78 -11.24
CA SER A 350 0.27 7.37 -12.49
C SER A 350 1.49 8.25 -12.81
N ARG A 351 1.46 9.56 -12.52
CA ARG A 351 2.64 10.42 -12.60
C ARG A 351 3.74 9.98 -11.66
N GLY A 352 3.41 9.70 -10.39
CA GLY A 352 4.37 9.21 -9.39
C GLY A 352 5.05 7.91 -9.82
N LEU A 353 4.32 7.00 -10.47
CA LEU A 353 4.90 5.79 -11.04
C LEU A 353 5.96 6.13 -12.12
N MET A 354 5.68 7.08 -13.00
CA MET A 354 6.66 7.51 -14.02
C MET A 354 7.88 8.19 -13.39
N GLU A 355 7.70 8.97 -12.32
CA GLU A 355 8.80 9.57 -11.56
C GLU A 355 9.69 8.50 -10.94
N ALA A 356 9.10 7.44 -10.37
CA ALA A 356 9.83 6.32 -9.80
C ALA A 356 10.67 5.57 -10.87
N PHE A 357 10.13 5.36 -12.07
CA PHE A 357 10.90 4.80 -13.18
C PHE A 357 12.04 5.70 -13.61
N LYS A 358 11.81 7.01 -13.77
CA LYS A 358 12.86 7.97 -14.13
C LYS A 358 14.02 7.97 -13.13
N ALA A 359 13.71 7.91 -11.82
CA ALA A 359 14.69 7.97 -10.74
C ALA A 359 15.41 6.63 -10.50
N HIS A 360 14.72 5.50 -10.69
CA HIS A 360 15.18 4.19 -10.21
C HIS A 360 15.09 3.05 -11.24
N TRP A 361 15.15 3.37 -12.56
CA TRP A 361 15.12 2.36 -13.63
C TRP A 361 16.15 1.20 -13.47
N PRO A 362 17.34 1.35 -12.82
CA PRO A 362 18.26 0.22 -12.66
C PRO A 362 17.72 -0.93 -11.81
N LEU A 363 16.62 -0.72 -11.06
CA LEU A 363 15.92 -1.78 -10.33
C LEU A 363 15.35 -2.86 -11.25
N LEU A 364 15.05 -2.55 -12.51
CA LEU A 364 14.59 -3.50 -13.53
C LEU A 364 15.57 -4.66 -13.78
N PHE A 365 16.85 -4.45 -13.49
CA PHE A 365 17.90 -5.42 -13.77
C PHE A 365 18.47 -6.09 -12.51
N ARG A 366 17.84 -5.87 -11.35
CA ARG A 366 18.24 -6.51 -10.09
C ARG A 366 17.72 -7.96 -10.04
N ARG A 367 18.54 -8.89 -9.60
CA ARG A 367 18.17 -10.31 -9.43
C ARG A 367 17.46 -10.54 -8.10
N ARG A 368 16.20 -10.12 -8.01
CA ARG A 368 15.33 -10.28 -6.84
C ARG A 368 13.91 -10.69 -7.26
N MET A 369 13.20 -11.40 -6.40
CA MET A 369 11.78 -11.73 -6.64
C MET A 369 10.92 -10.46 -6.81
N SER A 370 11.23 -9.40 -6.06
CA SER A 370 10.56 -8.08 -6.18
C SER A 370 10.74 -7.42 -7.54
N THR A 371 11.75 -7.77 -8.33
CA THR A 371 11.96 -7.24 -9.68
C THR A 371 10.83 -7.63 -10.63
N LEU A 372 10.17 -8.78 -10.42
CA LEU A 372 8.97 -9.17 -11.16
C LEU A 372 7.88 -8.09 -11.01
N PHE A 373 7.69 -7.54 -9.81
CA PHE A 373 6.68 -6.52 -9.56
C PHE A 373 7.03 -5.17 -10.19
N ILE A 374 8.33 -4.85 -10.33
CA ILE A 374 8.78 -3.65 -11.04
C ILE A 374 8.48 -3.80 -12.53
N TRP A 375 8.80 -4.94 -13.14
CA TRP A 375 8.41 -5.25 -14.53
C TRP A 375 6.88 -5.25 -14.72
N TRP A 376 6.15 -5.73 -13.75
CA TRP A 376 4.70 -5.65 -13.73
C TRP A 376 4.20 -4.20 -13.84
N ASN A 377 4.82 -3.27 -13.10
CA ASN A 377 4.48 -1.86 -13.19
C ASN A 377 4.88 -1.22 -14.54
N VAL A 378 5.97 -1.67 -15.20
CA VAL A 378 6.28 -1.26 -16.59
C VAL A 378 5.13 -1.63 -17.53
N CYS A 379 4.57 -2.82 -17.34
CA CYS A 379 3.48 -3.32 -18.17
C CYS A 379 2.16 -2.54 -17.99
N PHE A 380 1.98 -1.77 -16.92
CA PHE A 380 0.77 -0.95 -16.78
C PHE A 380 0.66 0.12 -17.85
N LEU A 381 1.77 0.73 -18.29
CA LEU A 381 1.72 1.75 -19.34
C LEU A 381 1.12 1.21 -20.66
N PRO A 382 1.65 0.15 -21.30
CA PRO A 382 1.05 -0.40 -22.51
C PRO A 382 -0.33 -1.03 -22.24
N LEU A 383 -0.57 -1.60 -21.04
CA LEU A 383 -1.87 -2.15 -20.67
C LEU A 383 -2.95 -1.06 -20.66
N ASP A 384 -2.71 0.06 -19.99
CA ASP A 384 -3.66 1.17 -19.90
C ASP A 384 -3.88 1.83 -21.27
N LEU A 385 -2.82 1.94 -22.11
CA LEU A 385 -2.91 2.44 -23.48
C LEU A 385 -3.78 1.53 -24.36
N ILE A 386 -3.50 0.23 -24.39
CA ILE A 386 -4.24 -0.74 -25.21
C ILE A 386 -5.70 -0.84 -24.73
N TYR A 387 -5.92 -0.84 -23.43
CA TYR A 387 -7.27 -0.86 -22.90
C TYR A 387 -8.05 0.41 -23.30
N THR A 388 -7.43 1.58 -23.18
CA THR A 388 -8.07 2.86 -23.49
C THR A 388 -8.30 3.05 -24.99
N LEU A 389 -7.29 2.73 -25.84
CA LEU A 389 -7.30 3.06 -27.25
C LEU A 389 -7.77 1.90 -28.16
N VAL A 390 -7.81 0.66 -27.65
CA VAL A 390 -8.23 -0.52 -28.42
C VAL A 390 -9.44 -1.19 -27.79
N PHE A 391 -9.40 -1.56 -26.50
CA PHE A 391 -10.49 -2.30 -25.86
C PHE A 391 -11.76 -1.46 -25.71
N MET A 392 -11.66 -0.21 -25.26
CA MET A 392 -12.84 0.67 -25.11
C MET A 392 -13.50 0.98 -26.47
N PRO A 393 -12.77 1.38 -27.52
CA PRO A 393 -13.36 1.48 -28.88
C PRO A 393 -13.91 0.12 -29.36
N GLY A 394 -13.26 -0.99 -29.04
CA GLY A 394 -13.74 -2.33 -29.35
C GLY A 394 -15.06 -2.69 -28.69
N LEU A 395 -15.29 -2.24 -27.43
CA LEU A 395 -16.60 -2.37 -26.76
C LEU A 395 -17.69 -1.57 -27.49
N VAL A 396 -17.36 -0.37 -27.93
CA VAL A 396 -18.29 0.45 -28.75
C VAL A 396 -18.58 -0.24 -30.06
N ALA A 397 -17.56 -0.73 -30.78
CA ALA A 397 -17.71 -1.46 -32.04
C ALA A 397 -18.57 -2.72 -31.88
N ALA A 398 -18.46 -3.42 -30.76
CA ALA A 398 -19.28 -4.60 -30.45
C ALA A 398 -20.77 -4.26 -30.36
N CYS A 399 -21.14 -3.04 -29.92
CA CYS A 399 -22.54 -2.57 -29.94
C CYS A 399 -23.09 -2.41 -31.35
N PHE A 400 -22.22 -2.29 -32.37
CA PHE A 400 -22.56 -2.23 -33.80
C PHE A 400 -22.36 -3.57 -34.53
N GLY A 401 -22.08 -4.66 -33.79
CA GLY A 401 -21.91 -6.01 -34.34
C GLY A 401 -20.49 -6.37 -34.78
N TYR A 402 -19.49 -5.52 -34.50
CA TYR A 402 -18.08 -5.81 -34.81
C TYR A 402 -17.38 -6.43 -33.61
N PHE A 403 -17.25 -7.76 -33.57
CA PHE A 403 -16.78 -8.53 -32.42
C PHE A 403 -15.28 -8.89 -32.47
N TYR A 404 -14.45 -8.11 -33.14
CA TYR A 404 -13.02 -8.39 -33.29
C TYR A 404 -12.22 -8.23 -31.98
N ILE A 405 -12.57 -7.27 -31.13
CA ILE A 405 -11.87 -6.97 -29.86
C ILE A 405 -12.68 -7.46 -28.65
N ALA A 406 -13.96 -7.07 -28.59
CA ALA A 406 -14.87 -7.52 -27.54
C ALA A 406 -15.99 -8.34 -28.18
N GLY A 407 -16.22 -9.54 -27.69
CA GLY A 407 -17.17 -10.48 -28.29
C GLY A 407 -17.61 -11.56 -27.30
N PRO A 408 -18.11 -12.70 -27.77
CA PRO A 408 -18.60 -13.81 -26.93
C PRO A 408 -17.60 -14.27 -25.87
N LEU A 409 -16.28 -14.29 -26.19
CA LEU A 409 -15.24 -14.63 -25.21
C LEU A 409 -15.17 -13.65 -24.07
N THR A 410 -15.41 -12.36 -24.29
CA THR A 410 -15.45 -11.36 -23.23
C THR A 410 -16.56 -11.70 -22.22
N ILE A 411 -17.73 -12.10 -22.71
CA ILE A 411 -18.85 -12.51 -21.86
C ILE A 411 -18.54 -13.85 -21.16
N ALA A 412 -17.92 -14.80 -21.85
CA ALA A 412 -17.57 -16.12 -21.30
C ALA A 412 -16.55 -16.03 -20.15
N VAL A 413 -15.71 -14.99 -20.11
CA VAL A 413 -14.73 -14.76 -19.02
C VAL A 413 -15.36 -14.15 -17.76
N LEU A 414 -16.53 -13.53 -17.85
CA LEU A 414 -17.16 -12.86 -16.68
C LEU A 414 -17.42 -13.80 -15.48
N PRO A 415 -17.99 -15.03 -15.65
CA PRO A 415 -18.16 -15.96 -14.54
C PRO A 415 -16.84 -16.31 -13.85
N LEU A 416 -15.78 -16.47 -14.63
CA LEU A 416 -14.43 -16.75 -14.12
C LEU A 416 -13.88 -15.57 -13.33
N THR A 417 -14.06 -14.35 -13.83
CA THR A 417 -13.69 -13.12 -13.14
C THR A 417 -14.40 -13.02 -11.78
N ILE A 418 -15.69 -13.31 -11.74
CA ILE A 418 -16.48 -13.32 -10.51
C ILE A 418 -15.97 -14.39 -9.54
N LEU A 419 -15.67 -15.60 -10.02
CA LEU A 419 -15.12 -16.68 -9.20
C LEU A 419 -13.78 -16.28 -8.57
N TRP A 420 -12.86 -15.74 -9.36
CA TRP A 420 -11.53 -15.34 -8.88
C TRP A 420 -11.60 -14.24 -7.86
N ASN A 421 -12.37 -13.21 -8.16
CA ASN A 421 -12.63 -12.13 -7.22
C ASN A 421 -13.31 -12.64 -5.93
N GLY A 422 -14.20 -13.63 -6.04
CA GLY A 422 -14.83 -14.28 -4.90
C GLY A 422 -13.84 -15.05 -4.02
N ILE A 423 -12.88 -15.74 -4.60
CA ILE A 423 -11.81 -16.44 -3.86
C ILE A 423 -10.92 -15.44 -3.14
N ILE A 424 -10.46 -14.39 -3.83
CA ILE A 424 -9.65 -13.33 -3.22
C ILE A 424 -10.43 -12.65 -2.08
N TYR A 425 -11.72 -12.35 -2.28
CA TYR A 425 -12.60 -11.82 -1.24
C TYR A 425 -12.64 -12.74 -0.01
N ARG A 426 -12.78 -14.04 -0.20
CA ARG A 426 -12.83 -15.01 0.90
C ARG A 426 -11.52 -15.01 1.71
N ILE A 427 -10.37 -14.97 1.02
CA ILE A 427 -9.05 -14.94 1.64
C ILE A 427 -8.85 -13.63 2.42
N GLN A 428 -9.10 -12.48 1.79
CA GLN A 428 -8.95 -11.18 2.40
C GLN A 428 -9.92 -10.96 3.58
N SER A 429 -11.20 -11.35 3.43
CA SER A 429 -12.20 -11.25 4.50
C SER A 429 -11.80 -12.04 5.74
N GLY A 430 -11.04 -13.15 5.57
CA GLY A 430 -10.54 -13.94 6.68
C GLY A 430 -9.58 -13.16 7.58
N VAL A 431 -8.77 -12.25 7.02
CA VAL A 431 -7.87 -11.37 7.80
C VAL A 431 -8.71 -10.37 8.60
N TYR A 432 -9.62 -9.64 7.94
CA TYR A 432 -10.40 -8.60 8.60
C TYR A 432 -11.35 -9.12 9.67
N ARG A 433 -11.91 -10.34 9.48
CA ARG A 433 -12.73 -10.98 10.52
C ARG A 433 -11.92 -11.30 11.78
N ARG A 434 -10.65 -11.71 11.65
CA ARG A 434 -9.75 -11.91 12.79
C ARG A 434 -9.47 -10.60 13.53
N GLU A 435 -9.54 -9.48 12.81
CA GLU A 435 -9.41 -8.14 13.34
C GLU A 435 -10.70 -7.57 13.97
N GLY A 436 -11.74 -8.39 14.10
CA GLY A 436 -13.05 -7.96 14.62
C GLY A 436 -13.83 -7.07 13.67
N LEU A 437 -13.42 -7.00 12.38
CA LEU A 437 -14.11 -6.19 11.38
C LEU A 437 -15.09 -7.05 10.60
N ILE A 438 -16.32 -6.52 10.46
CA ILE A 438 -17.34 -7.10 9.60
C ILE A 438 -17.19 -6.47 8.21
N VAL A 439 -16.84 -7.31 7.23
CA VAL A 439 -16.86 -6.87 5.83
C VAL A 439 -18.31 -6.71 5.40
N ARG A 440 -18.79 -5.47 5.33
CA ARG A 440 -20.17 -5.17 4.95
C ARG A 440 -20.42 -5.57 3.50
N GLN A 441 -21.65 -6.07 3.24
CA GLN A 441 -22.07 -6.39 1.89
C GLN A 441 -22.07 -5.13 1.01
N ASN A 442 -21.35 -5.17 -0.09
CA ASN A 442 -21.25 -4.10 -1.09
C ASN A 442 -21.26 -4.69 -2.49
N LEU A 443 -22.29 -5.48 -2.81
CA LEU A 443 -22.40 -6.18 -4.09
C LEU A 443 -22.43 -5.20 -5.28
N ARG A 444 -23.14 -4.08 -5.16
CA ARG A 444 -23.23 -3.08 -6.25
C ARG A 444 -21.87 -2.45 -6.54
N GLY A 445 -21.11 -2.10 -5.50
CA GLY A 445 -19.73 -1.60 -5.67
C GLY A 445 -18.83 -2.67 -6.26
N PHE A 446 -18.99 -3.95 -5.87
CA PHE A 446 -18.26 -5.07 -6.45
C PHE A 446 -18.50 -5.24 -7.94
N LEU A 447 -19.76 -5.30 -8.35
CA LEU A 447 -20.08 -5.47 -9.77
C LEU A 447 -19.53 -4.31 -10.61
N PHE A 448 -19.63 -3.09 -10.11
CA PHE A 448 -19.05 -1.94 -10.80
C PHE A 448 -17.51 -2.00 -10.84
N TYR A 449 -16.88 -2.36 -9.72
CA TYR A 449 -15.43 -2.56 -9.65
C TYR A 449 -14.95 -3.62 -10.64
N ALA A 450 -15.61 -4.77 -10.67
CA ALA A 450 -15.22 -5.89 -11.52
C ALA A 450 -15.46 -5.66 -13.03
N LEU A 451 -16.49 -4.89 -13.38
CA LEU A 451 -16.96 -4.77 -14.77
C LEU A 451 -16.65 -3.42 -15.42
N ALA A 452 -16.68 -2.34 -14.68
CA ALA A 452 -16.66 -0.99 -15.25
C ALA A 452 -15.62 -0.03 -14.63
N TYR A 453 -15.04 -0.34 -13.49
CA TYR A 453 -14.11 0.56 -12.80
C TYR A 453 -12.88 0.90 -13.65
N SER A 454 -12.36 -0.07 -14.39
CA SER A 454 -11.23 0.10 -15.30
C SER A 454 -11.54 1.08 -16.43
N LEU A 455 -12.82 1.19 -16.88
CA LEU A 455 -13.24 2.16 -17.89
C LEU A 455 -13.06 3.61 -17.43
N LEU A 456 -13.12 3.86 -16.11
CA LEU A 456 -12.84 5.19 -15.54
C LEU A 456 -11.36 5.36 -15.22
N MET A 457 -10.72 4.34 -14.65
CA MET A 457 -9.38 4.44 -14.13
C MET A 457 -8.31 4.52 -15.21
N GLN A 458 -8.35 3.63 -16.20
CA GLN A 458 -7.25 3.52 -17.17
C GLN A 458 -7.08 4.74 -18.09
N PRO A 459 -8.12 5.39 -18.62
CA PRO A 459 -7.95 6.64 -19.36
C PRO A 459 -7.30 7.76 -18.53
N VAL A 460 -7.63 7.82 -17.24
CA VAL A 460 -7.03 8.79 -16.32
C VAL A 460 -5.56 8.48 -16.05
N CYS A 461 -5.19 7.20 -15.95
CA CYS A 461 -3.79 6.79 -15.82
C CYS A 461 -3.00 7.18 -17.07
N VAL A 462 -3.53 6.91 -18.26
CA VAL A 462 -2.93 7.34 -19.54
C VAL A 462 -2.73 8.85 -19.58
N TRP A 463 -3.74 9.62 -19.18
CA TRP A 463 -3.61 11.07 -19.07
C TRP A 463 -2.46 11.49 -18.12
N GLY A 464 -2.30 10.81 -16.98
CA GLY A 464 -1.19 11.06 -16.05
C GLY A 464 0.17 10.75 -16.67
N TYR A 465 0.31 9.65 -17.43
CA TYR A 465 1.54 9.31 -18.14
C TYR A 465 1.90 10.38 -19.18
N VAL A 466 0.93 10.81 -19.99
CA VAL A 466 1.13 11.86 -21.02
C VAL A 466 1.57 13.17 -20.37
N VAL A 467 0.88 13.61 -19.31
CA VAL A 467 1.19 14.85 -18.59
C VAL A 467 2.60 14.82 -18.01
N GLU A 468 3.04 13.66 -17.49
CA GLU A 468 4.40 13.50 -16.92
C GLU A 468 5.47 13.44 -18.02
N LEU A 469 5.20 12.78 -19.16
CA LEU A 469 6.12 12.72 -20.31
C LEU A 469 6.31 14.07 -20.99
N LEU A 470 5.25 14.87 -21.09
CA LEU A 470 5.27 16.21 -21.67
C LEU A 470 5.84 17.29 -20.68
N GLY A 471 6.18 16.91 -19.45
CA GLY A 471 6.80 17.83 -18.49
C GLY A 471 5.87 18.93 -17.97
N PHE A 472 4.55 18.73 -17.98
CA PHE A 472 3.64 19.72 -17.42
C PHE A 472 3.91 19.98 -15.94
N ARG A 473 3.69 21.25 -15.52
CA ARG A 473 3.96 21.75 -14.16
C ARG A 473 3.33 20.83 -13.09
N LYS A 474 4.13 20.52 -12.08
CA LYS A 474 3.70 19.70 -10.96
C LYS A 474 2.91 20.56 -9.99
N LYS A 475 1.66 20.21 -9.73
CA LYS A 475 0.80 20.80 -8.70
C LYS A 475 0.20 19.67 -7.86
N TRP A 476 0.14 19.91 -6.56
CA TRP A 476 -0.62 19.08 -5.62
C TRP A 476 -2.10 19.52 -5.63
N ASP A 477 -2.83 19.16 -6.70
CA ASP A 477 -4.24 19.52 -6.86
C ASP A 477 -5.13 18.39 -6.32
N THR A 478 -5.24 18.25 -5.00
CA THR A 478 -6.13 17.24 -4.39
C THR A 478 -7.31 17.82 -3.65
N LYS A 479 -7.32 19.12 -3.39
CA LYS A 479 -8.47 19.84 -2.75
C LYS A 479 -8.81 21.10 -3.51
#